data_dc9017e3d8a967442de09f29bb8502e3
#
_entry.id   dc9017e3d8a967442de09f29bb8502e3
#
_cell.length_a   1.000
_cell.length_b   1.000
_cell.length_c   1.000
_cell.angle_alpha   90.00
_cell.angle_beta   90.00
_cell.angle_gamma   90.00
#
_symmetry.space_group_name_H-M   'P 1'
#
loop_
_entity.id
_entity.type
_entity.pdbx_description
1 polymer ?
#
loop_
_entity_poly.entity_id
_entity_poly.type
_entity_poly.pdbx_seq_one_letter_code
_entity_poly.pdbx_strand_id
1 'polypeptide(L)'
;VLDQIFRQSKDSLIAYNAKFINEGNTKLYYGQDFVFMASNNQAEAAERIVARYCREIEESGIDRVQILSPFRSDGAASAEQLNEAIREVVNPFRSAEEEIKIGVKVFRVNDRIMQTKNTAKVSNGDLGFIRYIKNDEDGTRVGLDFGVGRELEYGIEDMVNLDLAY
;
A
#
# COMPACT_ATOMS: atom_id res chain seq x y z
N VAL A 1 -17.53 -19.47 14.73
CA VAL A 1 -17.62 -19.40 13.25
C VAL A 1 -18.36 -18.13 12.92
N LEU A 2 -17.75 -17.23 12.15
CA LEU A 2 -18.37 -15.97 11.69
C LEU A 2 -19.25 -16.30 10.47
N ASP A 3 -20.53 -16.54 10.70
CA ASP A 3 -21.49 -16.90 9.65
C ASP A 3 -22.17 -15.69 8.98
N GLN A 4 -21.86 -14.48 9.41
CA GLN A 4 -22.45 -13.25 8.85
C GLN A 4 -21.40 -12.35 8.26
N ILE A 5 -21.66 -11.87 7.03
CA ILE A 5 -20.82 -10.89 6.32
C ILE A 5 -21.28 -9.49 6.76
N PHE A 6 -20.42 -8.78 7.50
CA PHE A 6 -20.73 -7.46 8.05
C PHE A 6 -20.16 -6.28 7.26
N ARG A 7 -19.15 -6.52 6.40
CA ARG A 7 -18.37 -5.45 5.72
C ARG A 7 -18.87 -5.11 4.32
N GLN A 8 -19.56 -6.03 3.64
CA GLN A 8 -20.08 -5.83 2.29
C GLN A 8 -21.59 -5.98 2.29
N SER A 9 -22.28 -5.38 1.28
CA SER A 9 -23.70 -5.64 1.07
C SER A 9 -23.97 -7.13 0.80
N LYS A 10 -25.13 -7.64 1.17
CA LYS A 10 -25.50 -9.04 0.95
C LYS A 10 -25.51 -9.44 -0.54
N ASP A 11 -25.65 -8.44 -1.43
CA ASP A 11 -25.72 -8.64 -2.88
C ASP A 11 -24.38 -8.41 -3.57
N SER A 12 -23.30 -8.15 -2.81
CA SER A 12 -21.95 -7.93 -3.35
C SER A 12 -21.33 -9.24 -3.83
N LEU A 13 -20.80 -9.24 -5.06
CA LEU A 13 -20.03 -10.35 -5.60
C LEU A 13 -18.76 -10.62 -4.81
N ILE A 14 -18.19 -9.60 -4.14
CA ILE A 14 -17.03 -9.76 -3.24
C ILE A 14 -17.40 -10.73 -2.11
N ALA A 15 -18.53 -10.50 -1.44
CA ALA A 15 -19.01 -11.33 -0.35
C ALA A 15 -19.34 -12.76 -0.81
N TYR A 16 -19.97 -12.86 -1.96
CA TYR A 16 -20.38 -14.14 -2.55
C TYR A 16 -19.17 -15.00 -2.94
N ASN A 17 -18.22 -14.40 -3.66
CA ASN A 17 -16.99 -15.08 -4.07
C ASN A 17 -16.08 -15.43 -2.88
N ALA A 18 -16.01 -14.57 -1.85
CA ALA A 18 -15.26 -14.86 -0.63
C ALA A 18 -15.78 -16.14 0.05
N LYS A 19 -17.09 -16.32 0.11
CA LYS A 19 -17.71 -17.54 0.63
C LYS A 19 -17.34 -18.76 -0.24
N PHE A 20 -17.44 -18.64 -1.56
CA PHE A 20 -17.11 -19.72 -2.50
C PHE A 20 -15.65 -20.14 -2.39
N ILE A 21 -14.73 -19.18 -2.32
CA ILE A 21 -13.30 -19.44 -2.14
C ILE A 21 -13.06 -20.19 -0.83
N ASN A 22 -13.70 -19.77 0.26
CA ASN A 22 -13.58 -20.42 1.56
C ASN A 22 -14.12 -21.85 1.57
N GLU A 23 -15.12 -22.15 0.73
CA GLU A 23 -15.67 -23.47 0.52
C GLU A 23 -14.89 -24.34 -0.49
N GLY A 24 -13.78 -23.81 -1.04
CA GLY A 24 -12.95 -24.49 -2.04
C GLY A 24 -13.53 -24.49 -3.46
N ASN A 25 -14.55 -23.67 -3.73
CA ASN A 25 -15.16 -23.55 -5.05
C ASN A 25 -14.29 -22.63 -5.94
N THR A 26 -13.97 -23.07 -7.14
CA THR A 26 -13.15 -22.34 -8.11
C THR A 26 -13.99 -21.58 -9.15
N LYS A 27 -15.30 -21.77 -9.19
CA LYS A 27 -16.18 -21.03 -10.11
C LYS A 27 -16.62 -19.73 -9.45
N LEU A 28 -15.99 -18.63 -9.85
CA LEU A 28 -16.26 -17.29 -9.34
C LEU A 28 -17.17 -16.51 -10.31
N TYR A 29 -17.92 -15.58 -9.74
CA TYR A 29 -18.78 -14.66 -10.50
C TYR A 29 -18.10 -13.31 -10.67
N TYR A 30 -18.16 -12.73 -11.85
CA TYR A 30 -17.53 -11.46 -12.18
C TYR A 30 -18.59 -10.42 -12.58
N GLY A 31 -18.36 -9.17 -12.20
CA GLY A 31 -19.27 -8.05 -12.44
C GLY A 31 -18.60 -6.72 -12.10
N GLN A 32 -19.38 -5.71 -11.79
CA GLN A 32 -18.86 -4.36 -11.55
C GLN A 32 -17.99 -4.24 -10.29
N ASP A 33 -18.34 -4.96 -9.23
CA ASP A 33 -17.67 -4.93 -7.93
C ASP A 33 -16.66 -6.07 -7.73
N PHE A 34 -16.55 -7.02 -8.67
CA PHE A 34 -15.55 -8.10 -8.65
C PHE A 34 -15.09 -8.43 -10.07
N VAL A 35 -13.92 -7.95 -10.42
CA VAL A 35 -13.37 -8.02 -11.77
C VAL A 35 -12.17 -8.95 -11.82
N PHE A 36 -12.04 -9.74 -12.88
CA PHE A 36 -10.86 -10.53 -13.16
C PHE A 36 -10.10 -9.94 -14.35
N MET A 37 -8.80 -9.68 -14.15
CA MET A 37 -7.89 -9.25 -15.22
C MET A 37 -6.88 -10.35 -15.48
N ALA A 38 -7.01 -11.05 -16.62
CA ALA A 38 -6.06 -12.07 -17.03
C ALA A 38 -4.72 -11.45 -17.42
N SER A 39 -3.62 -12.14 -17.09
CA SER A 39 -2.27 -11.83 -17.55
C SER A 39 -1.53 -13.11 -17.87
N ASN A 40 -0.58 -13.06 -18.82
CA ASN A 40 0.18 -14.23 -19.25
C ASN A 40 1.41 -14.50 -18.36
N ASN A 41 1.89 -13.46 -17.67
CA ASN A 41 3.05 -13.53 -16.79
C ASN A 41 3.02 -12.40 -15.76
N GLN A 42 3.96 -12.42 -14.80
CA GLN A 42 4.03 -11.43 -13.73
C GLN A 42 4.37 -10.01 -14.22
N ALA A 43 5.13 -9.85 -15.30
CA ALA A 43 5.47 -8.54 -15.83
C ALA A 43 4.21 -7.86 -16.42
N GLU A 44 3.44 -8.57 -17.23
CA GLU A 44 2.16 -8.08 -17.76
C GLU A 44 1.16 -7.80 -16.61
N ALA A 45 1.13 -8.66 -15.58
CA ALA A 45 0.30 -8.43 -14.40
C ALA A 45 0.68 -7.13 -13.69
N ALA A 46 1.98 -6.89 -13.47
CA ALA A 46 2.48 -5.68 -12.83
C ALA A 46 2.10 -4.41 -13.61
N GLU A 47 2.30 -4.40 -14.93
CA GLU A 47 1.92 -3.26 -15.79
C GLU A 47 0.42 -2.95 -15.68
N ARG A 48 -0.42 -3.99 -15.73
CA ARG A 48 -1.88 -3.84 -15.60
C ARG A 48 -2.31 -3.35 -14.22
N ILE A 49 -1.66 -3.85 -13.15
CA ILE A 49 -1.91 -3.44 -11.77
C ILE A 49 -1.56 -1.96 -11.61
N VAL A 50 -0.36 -1.54 -12.05
CA VAL A 50 0.08 -0.14 -11.95
C VAL A 50 -0.88 0.78 -12.71
N ALA A 51 -1.21 0.45 -13.96
CA ALA A 51 -2.13 1.25 -14.77
C ALA A 51 -3.53 1.33 -14.15
N ARG A 52 -4.03 0.24 -13.59
CA ARG A 52 -5.34 0.22 -12.90
C ARG A 52 -5.29 1.04 -11.61
N TYR A 53 -4.25 0.87 -10.80
CA TYR A 53 -4.07 1.63 -9.56
C TYR A 53 -4.05 3.13 -9.82
N CYS A 54 -3.25 3.61 -10.78
CA CYS A 54 -3.17 5.03 -11.12
C CYS A 54 -4.53 5.61 -11.52
N ARG A 55 -5.31 4.88 -12.32
CA ARG A 55 -6.68 5.28 -12.67
C ARG A 55 -7.61 5.35 -11.47
N GLU A 56 -7.60 4.32 -10.63
CA GLU A 56 -8.48 4.26 -9.45
C GLU A 56 -8.18 5.38 -8.45
N ILE A 57 -6.92 5.73 -8.24
CA ILE A 57 -6.58 6.82 -7.32
C ILE A 57 -6.98 8.19 -7.87
N GLU A 58 -6.99 8.39 -9.20
CA GLU A 58 -7.52 9.61 -9.83
C GLU A 58 -9.03 9.75 -9.61
N GLU A 59 -9.77 8.64 -9.66
CA GLU A 59 -11.23 8.62 -9.50
C GLU A 59 -11.68 8.65 -8.04
N SER A 60 -10.99 7.92 -7.15
CA SER A 60 -11.43 7.64 -5.78
C SER A 60 -10.56 8.25 -4.69
N GLY A 61 -9.33 8.65 -5.02
CA GLY A 61 -8.31 9.08 -4.07
C GLY A 61 -7.47 7.92 -3.54
N ILE A 62 -6.22 8.23 -3.22
CA ILE A 62 -5.20 7.25 -2.81
C ILE A 62 -5.57 6.49 -1.53
N ASP A 63 -6.33 7.10 -0.64
CA ASP A 63 -6.74 6.48 0.63
C ASP A 63 -7.78 5.37 0.47
N ARG A 64 -8.40 5.28 -0.70
CA ARG A 64 -9.47 4.31 -0.98
C ARG A 64 -9.01 3.10 -1.79
N VAL A 65 -7.78 3.11 -2.25
CA VAL A 65 -7.24 2.04 -3.11
C VAL A 65 -6.08 1.37 -2.41
N GLN A 66 -6.05 0.05 -2.42
CA GLN A 66 -4.95 -0.73 -1.86
C GLN A 66 -4.64 -1.92 -2.76
N ILE A 67 -3.34 -2.15 -3.01
CA ILE A 67 -2.86 -3.36 -3.67
C ILE A 67 -2.48 -4.39 -2.62
N LEU A 68 -2.84 -5.63 -2.87
CA LEU A 68 -2.40 -6.79 -2.11
C LEU A 68 -1.67 -7.74 -3.05
N SER A 69 -0.43 -8.10 -2.73
CA SER A 69 0.33 -9.11 -3.45
C SER A 69 0.65 -10.29 -2.52
N PRO A 70 0.54 -11.54 -2.99
CA PRO A 70 0.97 -12.71 -2.23
C PRO A 70 2.51 -12.83 -2.14
N PHE A 71 3.25 -12.07 -2.96
CA PHE A 71 4.71 -12.08 -3.00
C PHE A 71 5.26 -10.77 -2.42
N ARG A 72 6.20 -10.86 -1.49
CA ARG A 72 6.84 -9.67 -0.91
C ARG A 72 7.87 -9.05 -1.85
N SER A 73 8.85 -9.82 -2.29
CA SER A 73 10.01 -9.36 -3.06
C SER A 73 10.28 -10.15 -4.34
N ASP A 74 9.61 -11.27 -4.55
CA ASP A 74 9.91 -12.19 -5.64
C ASP A 74 9.01 -11.95 -6.86
N GLY A 75 9.65 -11.56 -7.96
CA GLY A 75 9.00 -11.30 -9.24
C GLY A 75 8.42 -9.90 -9.42
N ALA A 76 8.09 -9.56 -10.67
CA ALA A 76 7.65 -8.23 -11.09
C ALA A 76 6.34 -7.75 -10.41
N ALA A 77 5.45 -8.68 -10.05
CA ALA A 77 4.19 -8.38 -9.35
C ALA A 77 4.30 -8.51 -7.82
N SER A 78 5.51 -8.50 -7.26
CA SER A 78 5.74 -8.47 -5.82
C SER A 78 5.36 -7.11 -5.22
N ALA A 79 5.07 -7.08 -3.93
CA ALA A 79 4.72 -5.84 -3.23
C ALA A 79 5.82 -4.78 -3.32
N GLU A 80 7.08 -5.16 -3.19
CA GLU A 80 8.23 -4.25 -3.30
C GLU A 80 8.33 -3.64 -4.71
N GLN A 81 8.26 -4.45 -5.76
CA GLN A 81 8.37 -3.98 -7.14
C GLN A 81 7.16 -3.12 -7.56
N LEU A 82 5.94 -3.50 -7.14
CA LEU A 82 4.74 -2.70 -7.40
C LEU A 82 4.79 -1.36 -6.69
N ASN A 83 5.21 -1.32 -5.43
CA ASN A 83 5.36 -0.06 -4.69
C ASN A 83 6.36 0.87 -5.35
N GLU A 84 7.53 0.36 -5.80
CA GLU A 84 8.51 1.17 -6.53
C GLU A 84 7.96 1.69 -7.86
N ALA A 85 7.35 0.82 -8.66
CA ALA A 85 6.78 1.21 -9.95
C ALA A 85 5.68 2.27 -9.82
N ILE A 86 4.81 2.12 -8.82
CA ILE A 86 3.74 3.09 -8.55
C ILE A 86 4.30 4.40 -8.03
N ARG A 87 5.27 4.35 -7.10
CA ARG A 87 5.92 5.56 -6.59
C ARG A 87 6.52 6.40 -7.71
N GLU A 88 7.21 5.80 -8.68
CA GLU A 88 7.79 6.54 -9.79
C GLU A 88 6.73 7.28 -10.65
N VAL A 89 5.49 6.81 -10.65
CA VAL A 89 4.39 7.49 -11.34
C VAL A 89 3.72 8.53 -10.45
N VAL A 90 3.42 8.17 -9.19
CA VAL A 90 2.58 8.97 -8.28
C VAL A 90 3.40 10.01 -7.52
N ASN A 91 4.63 9.65 -7.12
CA ASN A 91 5.55 10.47 -6.34
C ASN A 91 6.99 10.34 -6.86
N PRO A 92 7.28 10.79 -8.09
CA PRO A 92 8.62 10.69 -8.69
C PRO A 92 9.66 11.48 -7.88
N PHE A 93 10.92 11.10 -8.04
CA PHE A 93 12.05 11.82 -7.42
C PHE A 93 12.02 13.32 -7.81
N ARG A 94 12.18 14.19 -6.83
CA ARG A 94 12.22 15.65 -7.01
C ARG A 94 13.55 16.25 -6.60
N SER A 95 14.01 15.96 -5.38
CA SER A 95 15.28 16.44 -4.87
C SER A 95 15.85 15.50 -3.80
N ALA A 96 17.16 15.60 -3.57
CA ALA A 96 17.84 14.81 -2.53
C ALA A 96 17.42 15.22 -1.10
N GLU A 97 16.88 16.43 -0.93
CA GLU A 97 16.41 16.93 0.36
C GLU A 97 15.06 16.32 0.75
N GLU A 98 14.28 15.87 -0.24
CA GLU A 98 12.99 15.22 -0.07
C GLU A 98 13.08 13.69 -0.05
N GLU A 99 14.29 13.13 -0.09
CA GLU A 99 14.52 11.68 -0.13
C GLU A 99 15.47 11.23 1.00
N ILE A 100 15.20 10.09 1.62
CA ILE A 100 16.07 9.47 2.61
C ILE A 100 16.24 7.98 2.32
N LYS A 101 17.47 7.49 2.46
CA LYS A 101 17.81 6.08 2.33
C LYS A 101 18.06 5.45 3.70
N ILE A 102 17.30 4.42 4.02
CA ILE A 102 17.38 3.64 5.26
C ILE A 102 17.71 2.19 4.93
N GLY A 103 18.96 1.82 5.04
CA GLY A 103 19.44 0.51 4.58
C GLY A 103 19.23 0.35 3.07
N VAL A 104 18.39 -0.57 2.67
CA VAL A 104 18.02 -0.81 1.25
C VAL A 104 16.74 -0.08 0.83
N LYS A 105 15.98 0.46 1.78
CA LYS A 105 14.74 1.17 1.51
C LYS A 105 15.01 2.64 1.22
N VAL A 106 14.26 3.19 0.30
CA VAL A 106 14.27 4.62 -0.03
C VAL A 106 12.88 5.17 0.23
N PHE A 107 12.80 6.29 0.93
CA PHE A 107 11.56 6.99 1.24
C PHE A 107 11.63 8.44 0.76
N ARG A 108 10.50 8.97 0.29
CA ARG A 108 10.35 10.35 -0.18
C ARG A 108 9.25 11.09 0.57
N VAL A 109 9.36 12.37 0.65
CA VAL A 109 8.24 13.22 1.08
C VAL A 109 7.03 12.94 0.19
N ASN A 110 5.86 12.81 0.79
CA ASN A 110 4.58 12.36 0.23
C ASN A 110 4.48 10.86 -0.11
N ASP A 111 5.47 10.02 0.19
CA ASP A 111 5.28 8.58 0.08
C ASP A 111 4.16 8.09 1.00
N ARG A 112 3.34 7.20 0.47
CA ARG A 112 2.37 6.45 1.27
C ARG A 112 3.08 5.27 1.91
N ILE A 113 2.93 5.16 3.22
CA ILE A 113 3.66 4.20 4.06
C ILE A 113 2.72 3.38 4.92
N MET A 114 3.21 2.25 5.37
CA MET A 114 2.56 1.39 6.36
C MET A 114 3.50 1.15 7.54
N GLN A 115 2.96 1.28 8.76
CA GLN A 115 3.64 0.83 9.97
C GLN A 115 3.68 -0.70 10.02
N THR A 116 4.86 -1.28 10.25
CA THR A 116 5.04 -2.74 10.27
C THR A 116 5.17 -3.31 11.68
N LYS A 117 5.22 -2.44 12.70
CA LYS A 117 5.38 -2.82 14.11
C LYS A 117 4.52 -1.93 15.01
N ASN A 118 3.88 -2.52 16.00
CA ASN A 118 3.08 -1.76 16.96
C ASN A 118 3.95 -0.80 17.77
N THR A 119 3.45 0.43 17.94
CA THR A 119 3.95 1.46 18.86
C THR A 119 2.84 1.88 19.82
N ALA A 120 3.12 2.82 20.72
CA ALA A 120 2.10 3.35 21.64
C ALA A 120 0.99 4.14 20.90
N LYS A 121 1.24 4.67 19.70
CA LYS A 121 0.32 5.55 18.97
C LYS A 121 -0.17 4.98 17.65
N VAL A 122 0.59 4.07 17.03
CA VAL A 122 0.33 3.52 15.70
C VAL A 122 0.51 2.01 15.73
N SER A 123 -0.43 1.31 15.12
CA SER A 123 -0.46 -0.16 15.06
C SER A 123 0.15 -0.69 13.78
N ASN A 124 0.60 -1.95 13.82
CA ASN A 124 0.99 -2.67 12.61
C ASN A 124 -0.20 -2.70 11.62
N GLY A 125 0.07 -2.31 10.37
CA GLY A 125 -0.94 -2.19 9.31
C GLY A 125 -1.56 -0.79 9.18
N ASP A 126 -1.30 0.15 10.11
CA ASP A 126 -1.76 1.53 9.94
C ASP A 126 -1.04 2.19 8.76
N LEU A 127 -1.82 2.89 7.94
CA LEU A 127 -1.36 3.60 6.75
C LEU A 127 -1.20 5.08 7.05
N GLY A 128 -0.19 5.70 6.45
CA GLY A 128 0.10 7.12 6.62
C GLY A 128 0.92 7.69 5.48
N PHE A 129 1.38 8.92 5.63
CA PHE A 129 2.20 9.64 4.65
C PHE A 129 3.42 10.27 5.31
N ILE A 130 4.52 10.35 4.57
CA ILE A 130 5.68 11.16 4.94
C ILE A 130 5.38 12.62 4.59
N ARG A 131 5.46 13.50 5.58
CA ARG A 131 5.16 14.93 5.39
C ARG A 131 6.38 15.80 5.19
N TYR A 132 7.49 15.47 5.86
CA TYR A 132 8.75 16.16 5.69
C TYR A 132 9.93 15.27 6.10
N ILE A 133 11.10 15.63 5.62
CA ILE A 133 12.40 15.10 6.04
C ILE A 133 13.23 16.33 6.45
N LYS A 134 13.77 16.35 7.66
CA LYS A 134 14.62 17.41 8.18
C LYS A 134 15.96 16.83 8.62
N ASN A 135 17.02 17.49 8.23
CA ASN A 135 18.38 17.21 8.68
C ASN A 135 18.87 18.43 9.46
N ASP A 136 19.15 18.26 10.74
CA ASP A 136 19.68 19.29 11.62
C ASP A 136 20.90 18.78 12.41
N GLU A 137 21.43 19.61 13.32
CA GLU A 137 22.59 19.25 14.13
C GLU A 137 22.33 18.06 15.07
N ASP A 138 21.06 17.82 15.44
CA ASP A 138 20.62 16.73 16.30
C ASP A 138 20.35 15.42 15.51
N GLY A 139 20.43 15.46 14.17
CA GLY A 139 20.24 14.30 13.29
C GLY A 139 19.08 14.44 12.31
N THR A 140 18.72 13.32 11.68
CA THR A 140 17.60 13.30 10.72
C THR A 140 16.29 12.97 11.41
N ARG A 141 15.25 13.75 11.11
CA ARG A 141 13.88 13.56 11.59
C ARG A 141 12.91 13.52 10.44
N VAL A 142 11.97 12.59 10.50
CA VAL A 142 10.95 12.38 9.47
C VAL A 142 9.57 12.55 10.08
N GLY A 143 8.82 13.53 9.57
CA GLY A 143 7.44 13.78 9.98
C GLY A 143 6.48 12.85 9.25
N LEU A 144 5.64 12.17 10.01
CA LEU A 144 4.67 11.17 9.56
C LEU A 144 3.26 11.58 9.97
N ASP A 145 2.30 11.31 9.11
CA ASP A 145 0.88 11.56 9.35
C ASP A 145 0.07 10.29 9.08
N PHE A 146 -0.46 9.71 10.15
CA PHE A 146 -1.34 8.54 10.14
C PHE A 146 -2.83 8.91 10.31
N GLY A 147 -3.18 10.16 10.06
CA GLY A 147 -4.54 10.70 10.19
C GLY A 147 -4.74 11.51 11.45
N VAL A 148 -5.96 11.95 11.66
CA VAL A 148 -6.33 12.94 12.70
C VAL A 148 -5.77 12.59 14.08
N GLY A 149 -4.93 13.49 14.61
CA GLY A 149 -4.32 13.35 15.94
C GLY A 149 -3.22 12.28 16.05
N ARG A 150 -2.75 11.76 14.91
CA ARG A 150 -1.67 10.76 14.84
C ARG A 150 -0.51 11.25 13.97
N GLU A 151 -0.11 12.47 14.20
CA GLU A 151 1.12 13.04 13.65
C GLU A 151 2.30 12.63 14.54
N LEU A 152 3.35 12.11 13.95
CA LEU A 152 4.53 11.58 14.62
C LEU A 152 5.81 12.10 13.98
N GLU A 153 6.88 12.11 14.75
CA GLU A 153 8.22 12.34 14.25
C GLU A 153 9.08 11.12 14.57
N TYR A 154 9.72 10.55 13.55
CA TYR A 154 10.59 9.40 13.67
C TYR A 154 12.05 9.78 13.45
N GLY A 155 12.94 9.19 14.25
CA GLY A 155 14.36 9.11 13.94
C GLY A 155 14.67 8.02 12.90
N ILE A 156 15.91 7.97 12.43
CA ILE A 156 16.37 6.97 11.44
C ILE A 156 16.12 5.53 11.93
N GLU A 157 16.32 5.29 13.21
CA GLU A 157 16.15 3.97 13.85
C GLU A 157 14.70 3.46 13.80
N ASP A 158 13.72 4.36 13.87
CA ASP A 158 12.30 4.01 13.83
C ASP A 158 11.82 3.74 12.40
N MET A 159 12.46 4.37 11.41
CA MET A 159 12.11 4.23 9.98
C MET A 159 12.24 2.80 9.45
N VAL A 160 13.02 1.93 10.10
CA VAL A 160 13.12 0.51 9.72
C VAL A 160 11.78 -0.23 9.85
N ASN A 161 10.86 0.30 10.67
CA ASN A 161 9.53 -0.24 10.92
C ASN A 161 8.47 0.28 9.92
N LEU A 162 8.90 0.90 8.83
CA LEU A 162 8.02 1.38 7.76
C LEU A 162 8.27 0.61 6.46
N ASP A 163 7.21 0.38 5.71
CA ASP A 163 7.25 -0.06 4.32
C ASP A 163 6.45 0.91 3.44
N LEU A 164 6.77 1.00 2.13
CA LEU A 164 5.90 1.65 1.16
C LEU A 164 4.58 0.87 1.05
N ALA A 165 3.48 1.57 0.82
CA ALA A 165 2.13 0.96 0.84
C ALA A 165 1.16 1.61 -0.18
N TYR A 166 1.60 1.68 -1.43
CA TYR A 166 0.73 2.11 -2.52
C TYR A 166 -0.34 1.09 -2.88
#